data_237c57874510ccb67faa7a3f7e72b0a9
#
_entry.id   237c57874510ccb67faa7a3f7e72b0a9
#
_cell.length_a   1.000
_cell.length_b   1.000
_cell.length_c   1.000
_cell.angle_alpha   90.00
_cell.angle_beta   90.00
_cell.angle_gamma   90.00
#
_symmetry.space_group_name_H-M   'P 1'
#
loop_
_entity.id
_entity.type
_entity.pdbx_description
1 polymer ?
#
loop_
_entity_poly.entity_id
_entity_poly.type
_entity_poly.pdbx_seq_one_letter_code
_entity_poly.pdbx_strand_id
1 'polypeptide(L)'
;TSSPRRAAYIKLLRPDLKIVEIRGNIETRIKKVLNEKIFAIILAKAGLNRIKKLQFEFNFCSIPLSQILPAPGQGAIAVTYNKENIFIKKICKRIDCPDTRVSLNSERSLIKKINGDCFTPIAALAIIKNGSIMLKARLFSRDYRKFADDSRLGPIKSAKSLGKKCAESLLKKLNTLE
;
A
#
# COMPACT_ATOMS: atom_id res chain seq x y z
N THR A 1 -10.17 -3.61 -10.67
CA THR A 1 -9.18 -3.94 -9.63
C THR A 1 -9.68 -5.04 -8.72
N SER A 2 -8.81 -5.97 -8.29
CA SER A 2 -9.08 -6.96 -7.24
C SER A 2 -8.53 -6.53 -5.88
N SER A 3 -8.03 -5.29 -5.75
CA SER A 3 -7.54 -4.77 -4.48
C SER A 3 -8.67 -4.07 -3.72
N PRO A 4 -9.10 -4.58 -2.54
CA PRO A 4 -10.15 -3.96 -1.74
C PRO A 4 -9.84 -2.49 -1.41
N ARG A 5 -8.58 -2.19 -1.09
CA ARG A 5 -8.13 -0.82 -0.83
C ARG A 5 -8.37 0.10 -2.03
N ARG A 6 -7.98 -0.33 -3.26
CA ARG A 6 -8.17 0.48 -4.47
C ARG A 6 -9.65 0.62 -4.82
N ALA A 7 -10.42 -0.45 -4.65
CA ALA A 7 -11.87 -0.43 -4.82
C ALA A 7 -12.51 0.60 -3.88
N ALA A 8 -12.15 0.59 -2.59
CA ALA A 8 -12.65 1.53 -1.61
C ALA A 8 -12.35 2.99 -1.96
N TYR A 9 -11.12 3.30 -2.39
CA TYR A 9 -10.76 4.65 -2.84
C TYR A 9 -11.54 5.07 -4.08
N ILE A 10 -11.73 4.18 -5.05
CA ILE A 10 -12.51 4.52 -6.25
C ILE A 10 -13.97 4.74 -5.89
N LYS A 11 -14.57 3.91 -5.05
CA LYS A 11 -15.95 4.11 -4.60
C LYS A 11 -16.14 5.41 -3.82
N LEU A 12 -15.12 5.84 -3.07
CA LEU A 12 -15.14 7.13 -2.38
C LEU A 12 -15.08 8.31 -3.36
N LEU A 13 -14.24 8.23 -4.41
CA LEU A 13 -14.02 9.32 -5.37
C LEU A 13 -15.06 9.33 -6.49
N ARG A 14 -15.54 8.17 -6.90
CA ARG A 14 -16.47 7.95 -8.02
C ARG A 14 -17.41 6.79 -7.68
N PRO A 15 -18.45 7.05 -6.88
CA PRO A 15 -19.41 6.02 -6.45
C PRO A 15 -20.23 5.42 -7.60
N ASP A 16 -20.34 6.15 -8.71
CA ASP A 16 -20.99 5.74 -9.94
C ASP A 16 -20.27 4.60 -10.68
N LEU A 17 -18.94 4.44 -10.48
CA LEU A 17 -18.17 3.45 -11.23
C LEU A 17 -18.44 2.02 -10.75
N LYS A 18 -18.66 1.12 -11.70
CA LYS A 18 -18.73 -0.32 -11.45
C LYS A 18 -17.31 -0.89 -11.31
N ILE A 19 -17.02 -1.48 -10.14
CA ILE A 19 -15.75 -2.17 -9.90
C ILE A 19 -15.86 -3.61 -10.38
N VAL A 20 -14.93 -4.02 -11.24
CA VAL A 20 -14.76 -5.40 -11.70
C VAL A 20 -13.44 -5.97 -11.23
N GLU A 21 -13.45 -7.26 -10.88
CA GLU A 21 -12.22 -7.96 -10.50
C GLU A 21 -11.34 -8.22 -11.73
N ILE A 22 -10.04 -8.01 -11.57
CA ILE A 22 -9.05 -8.31 -12.58
C ILE A 22 -7.81 -8.94 -11.94
N ARG A 23 -7.45 -10.15 -12.36
CA ARG A 23 -6.31 -10.92 -11.84
C ARG A 23 -5.30 -11.21 -12.93
N GLY A 24 -4.08 -11.53 -12.53
CA GLY A 24 -2.95 -11.80 -13.40
C GLY A 24 -1.78 -10.83 -13.14
N ASN A 25 -0.69 -11.01 -13.87
CA ASN A 25 0.41 -10.05 -13.88
C ASN A 25 -0.01 -8.75 -14.62
N ILE A 26 0.87 -7.77 -14.67
CA ILE A 26 0.56 -6.46 -15.26
C ILE A 26 0.19 -6.59 -16.73
N GLU A 27 0.97 -7.35 -17.51
CA GLU A 27 0.73 -7.56 -18.96
C GLU A 27 -0.62 -8.25 -19.20
N THR A 28 -0.92 -9.31 -18.43
CA THR A 28 -2.21 -10.00 -18.51
C THR A 28 -3.37 -9.07 -18.23
N ARG A 29 -3.25 -8.20 -17.22
CA ARG A 29 -4.31 -7.23 -16.87
C ARG A 29 -4.48 -6.19 -17.95
N ILE A 30 -3.41 -5.73 -18.57
CA ILE A 30 -3.47 -4.77 -19.67
C ILE A 30 -4.16 -5.41 -20.89
N LYS A 31 -3.78 -6.64 -21.29
CA LYS A 31 -4.46 -7.37 -22.35
C LYS A 31 -5.96 -7.53 -22.11
N LYS A 32 -6.37 -7.77 -20.86
CA LYS A 32 -7.79 -7.86 -20.51
C LYS A 32 -8.54 -6.54 -20.71
N VAL A 33 -7.91 -5.40 -20.47
CA VAL A 33 -8.54 -4.09 -20.77
C VAL A 33 -8.85 -3.95 -22.25
N LEU A 34 -7.96 -4.44 -23.13
CA LEU A 34 -8.16 -4.39 -24.55
C LEU A 34 -9.24 -5.35 -25.05
N ASN A 35 -9.27 -6.56 -24.50
CA ASN A 35 -10.12 -7.66 -24.99
C ASN A 35 -11.47 -7.75 -24.27
N GLU A 36 -11.53 -7.29 -23.02
CA GLU A 36 -12.76 -7.28 -22.22
C GLU A 36 -13.21 -5.83 -22.11
N LYS A 37 -14.50 -5.54 -22.16
CA LYS A 37 -15.06 -4.19 -22.08
C LYS A 37 -14.78 -3.50 -20.72
N ILE A 38 -13.49 -3.42 -20.34
CA ILE A 38 -13.01 -2.76 -19.12
C ILE A 38 -12.48 -1.39 -19.50
N PHE A 39 -13.08 -0.35 -18.96
CA PHE A 39 -12.72 1.04 -19.28
C PHE A 39 -11.32 1.43 -18.78
N ALA A 40 -10.93 1.03 -17.58
CA ALA A 40 -9.63 1.35 -17.00
C ALA A 40 -9.21 0.34 -15.93
N ILE A 41 -7.90 0.29 -15.64
CA ILE A 41 -7.33 -0.48 -14.52
C ILE A 41 -6.43 0.40 -13.65
N ILE A 42 -6.31 0.04 -12.38
CA ILE A 42 -5.41 0.70 -11.44
C ILE A 42 -4.24 -0.20 -11.13
N LEU A 43 -3.04 0.28 -11.41
CA LEU A 43 -1.79 -0.43 -11.19
C LEU A 43 -0.85 0.35 -10.28
N ALA A 44 0.14 -0.34 -9.70
CA ALA A 44 1.23 0.33 -9.00
C ALA A 44 2.22 0.90 -10.02
N LYS A 45 2.49 2.20 -9.98
CA LYS A 45 3.42 2.90 -10.88
C LYS A 45 4.80 2.25 -10.89
N ALA A 46 5.30 1.81 -9.74
CA ALA A 46 6.58 1.12 -9.64
C ALA A 46 6.63 -0.19 -10.47
N GLY A 47 5.50 -0.89 -10.62
CA GLY A 47 5.40 -2.06 -11.48
C GLY A 47 5.42 -1.68 -12.96
N LEU A 48 4.69 -0.64 -13.35
CA LEU A 48 4.65 -0.14 -14.73
C LEU A 48 6.03 0.37 -15.18
N ASN A 49 6.75 1.10 -14.34
CA ASN A 49 8.08 1.63 -14.67
C ASN A 49 9.12 0.53 -14.99
N ARG A 50 8.88 -0.70 -14.59
CA ARG A 50 9.77 -1.85 -14.89
C ARG A 50 9.48 -2.51 -16.23
N ILE A 51 8.35 -2.20 -16.85
CA ILE A 51 7.91 -2.81 -18.12
C ILE A 51 8.10 -1.79 -19.24
N LYS A 52 9.32 -1.74 -19.78
CA LYS A 52 9.70 -0.78 -20.84
C LYS A 52 8.86 -0.88 -22.13
N LYS A 53 8.34 -2.06 -22.46
CA LYS A 53 7.64 -2.35 -23.74
C LYS A 53 6.20 -1.82 -23.82
N LEU A 54 5.55 -1.50 -22.70
CA LEU A 54 4.11 -1.17 -22.68
C LEU A 54 3.81 0.34 -22.63
N GLN A 55 4.84 1.20 -22.62
CA GLN A 55 4.65 2.64 -22.45
C GLN A 55 4.02 3.35 -23.65
N PHE A 56 3.98 2.72 -24.81
CA PHE A 56 3.58 3.38 -26.06
C PHE A 56 2.14 3.09 -26.53
N GLU A 57 1.46 2.13 -25.89
CA GLU A 57 0.12 1.69 -26.37
C GLU A 57 -1.05 2.20 -25.52
N PHE A 58 -0.78 2.87 -24.39
CA PHE A 58 -1.82 3.23 -23.42
C PHE A 58 -1.63 4.63 -22.82
N ASN A 59 -2.74 5.28 -22.51
CA ASN A 59 -2.73 6.50 -21.73
C ASN A 59 -2.61 6.18 -20.24
N PHE A 60 -1.58 6.69 -19.59
CA PHE A 60 -1.35 6.55 -18.17
C PHE A 60 -1.57 7.85 -17.43
N CYS A 61 -2.42 7.82 -16.42
CA CYS A 61 -2.59 8.92 -15.48
C CYS A 61 -2.00 8.52 -14.11
N SER A 62 -1.10 9.36 -13.58
CA SER A 62 -0.58 9.14 -12.23
C SER A 62 -1.53 9.73 -11.20
N ILE A 63 -2.01 8.88 -10.28
CA ILE A 63 -2.82 9.32 -9.14
C ILE A 63 -1.87 9.73 -8.01
N PRO A 64 -1.95 10.97 -7.50
CA PRO A 64 -1.05 11.43 -6.44
C PRO A 64 -1.34 10.73 -5.10
N LEU A 65 -0.30 10.62 -4.26
CA LEU A 65 -0.38 10.00 -2.94
C LEU A 65 -1.34 10.74 -1.98
N SER A 66 -1.64 11.99 -2.25
CA SER A 66 -2.65 12.78 -1.51
C SER A 66 -4.08 12.27 -1.75
N GLN A 67 -4.35 11.68 -2.91
CA GLN A 67 -5.66 11.12 -3.26
C GLN A 67 -5.77 9.64 -2.88
N ILE A 68 -4.76 8.84 -3.21
CA ILE A 68 -4.75 7.40 -2.93
C ILE A 68 -3.44 7.01 -2.22
N LEU A 69 -3.52 6.74 -0.94
CA LEU A 69 -2.41 6.16 -0.19
C LEU A 69 -2.10 4.74 -0.67
N PRO A 70 -0.81 4.34 -0.69
CA PRO A 70 -0.39 3.00 -1.11
C PRO A 70 -0.84 1.91 -0.13
N ALA A 71 -0.71 0.66 -0.55
CA ALA A 71 -0.77 -0.44 0.40
C ALA A 71 0.46 -0.38 1.33
N PRO A 72 0.32 -0.78 2.59
CA PRO A 72 1.46 -0.91 3.48
C PRO A 72 2.55 -1.79 2.85
N GLY A 73 3.78 -1.30 2.84
CA GLY A 73 4.92 -1.96 2.21
C GLY A 73 4.98 -1.87 0.69
N GLN A 74 4.08 -1.15 0.03
CA GLN A 74 4.08 -1.04 -1.42
C GLN A 74 5.34 -0.31 -1.92
N GLY A 75 6.02 -0.93 -2.90
CA GLY A 75 7.25 -0.39 -3.49
C GLY A 75 8.53 -0.87 -2.82
N ALA A 76 8.49 -1.43 -1.63
CA ALA A 76 9.64 -2.05 -1.01
C ALA A 76 9.99 -3.38 -1.68
N ILE A 77 11.29 -3.61 -1.88
CA ILE A 77 11.83 -4.87 -2.39
C ILE A 77 12.39 -5.65 -1.19
N ALA A 78 11.93 -6.89 -1.03
CA ALA A 78 12.46 -7.79 -0.02
C ALA A 78 13.36 -8.84 -0.67
N VAL A 79 14.53 -9.03 -0.08
CA VAL A 79 15.45 -10.12 -0.44
C VAL A 79 15.43 -11.15 0.69
N THR A 80 15.11 -12.39 0.35
CA THR A 80 15.16 -13.52 1.29
C THR A 80 16.38 -14.38 1.00
N TYR A 81 16.98 -14.91 2.05
CA TYR A 81 18.13 -15.78 1.93
C TYR A 81 18.11 -16.84 3.04
N ASN A 82 18.84 -17.94 2.83
CA ASN A 82 19.03 -18.93 3.90
C ASN A 82 19.86 -18.31 5.02
N LYS A 83 19.30 -18.26 6.23
CA LYS A 83 19.92 -17.62 7.42
C LYS A 83 21.28 -18.23 7.80
N GLU A 84 21.52 -19.49 7.45
CA GLU A 84 22.79 -20.21 7.70
C GLU A 84 23.89 -19.78 6.71
N ASN A 85 23.54 -19.15 5.59
CA ASN A 85 24.50 -18.67 4.61
C ASN A 85 25.08 -17.31 5.04
N ILE A 86 26.21 -17.36 5.77
CA ILE A 86 26.89 -16.17 6.30
C ILE A 86 27.37 -15.24 5.19
N PHE A 87 27.83 -15.80 4.06
CA PHE A 87 28.30 -15.00 2.91
C PHE A 87 27.18 -14.16 2.32
N ILE A 88 26.04 -14.77 1.98
CA ILE A 88 24.88 -14.07 1.45
C ILE A 88 24.32 -13.05 2.47
N LYS A 89 24.34 -13.41 3.76
CA LYS A 89 23.94 -12.47 4.82
C LYS A 89 24.77 -11.18 4.82
N LYS A 90 26.09 -11.28 4.59
CA LYS A 90 26.97 -10.10 4.47
C LYS A 90 26.62 -9.25 3.26
N ILE A 91 26.32 -9.87 2.10
CA ILE A 91 25.90 -9.17 0.88
C ILE A 91 24.56 -8.45 1.13
N CYS A 92 23.55 -9.15 1.67
CA CYS A 92 22.23 -8.58 1.94
C CYS A 92 22.29 -7.39 2.92
N LYS A 93 23.20 -7.40 3.89
CA LYS A 93 23.43 -6.24 4.77
C LYS A 93 23.92 -5.00 4.02
N ARG A 94 24.66 -5.15 2.91
CA ARG A 94 25.20 -4.02 2.13
C ARG A 94 24.13 -3.34 1.26
N ILE A 95 23.08 -4.07 0.89
CA ILE A 95 21.95 -3.55 0.11
C ILE A 95 20.76 -3.15 0.97
N ASP A 96 20.84 -3.33 2.28
CA ASP A 96 19.79 -2.94 3.22
C ASP A 96 19.67 -1.41 3.31
N CYS A 97 18.44 -0.92 3.29
CA CYS A 97 18.13 0.49 3.48
C CYS A 97 17.47 0.70 4.86
N PRO A 98 18.18 1.26 5.83
CA PRO A 98 17.66 1.45 7.19
C PRO A 98 16.35 2.26 7.23
N ASP A 99 16.24 3.32 6.45
CA ASP A 99 15.04 4.16 6.42
C ASP A 99 13.82 3.41 5.88
N THR A 100 14.02 2.64 4.80
CA THR A 100 12.98 1.77 4.27
C THR A 100 12.56 0.73 5.31
N ARG A 101 13.51 0.13 6.02
CA ARG A 101 13.25 -0.84 7.08
C ARG A 101 12.43 -0.24 8.22
N VAL A 102 12.76 0.96 8.66
CA VAL A 102 12.03 1.65 9.73
C VAL A 102 10.62 2.02 9.28
N SER A 103 10.46 2.57 8.08
CA SER A 103 9.15 2.86 7.48
C SER A 103 8.27 1.61 7.41
N LEU A 104 8.82 0.51 6.89
CA LEU A 104 8.14 -0.79 6.84
C LEU A 104 7.77 -1.32 8.23
N ASN A 105 8.64 -1.15 9.22
CA ASN A 105 8.33 -1.59 10.59
C ASN A 105 7.12 -0.85 11.17
N SER A 106 6.95 0.43 10.86
CA SER A 106 5.78 1.21 11.26
C SER A 106 4.51 0.70 10.58
N GLU A 107 4.53 0.59 9.25
CA GLU A 107 3.39 0.13 8.46
C GLU A 107 2.98 -1.32 8.79
N ARG A 108 3.96 -2.23 8.96
CA ARG A 108 3.70 -3.64 9.35
C ARG A 108 3.16 -3.76 10.76
N SER A 109 3.61 -2.90 11.70
CA SER A 109 3.08 -2.87 13.06
C SER A 109 1.62 -2.44 13.08
N LEU A 110 1.22 -1.52 12.20
CA LEU A 110 -0.16 -1.11 12.02
C LEU A 110 -1.02 -2.29 11.53
N ILE A 111 -0.62 -2.96 10.44
CA ILE A 111 -1.36 -4.12 9.91
C ILE A 111 -1.48 -5.22 10.95
N LYS A 112 -0.37 -5.56 11.62
CA LYS A 112 -0.37 -6.61 12.65
C LYS A 112 -1.34 -6.27 13.79
N LYS A 113 -1.43 -5.02 14.21
CA LYS A 113 -2.33 -4.59 15.30
C LYS A 113 -3.80 -4.63 14.88
N ILE A 114 -4.10 -4.31 13.62
CA ILE A 114 -5.46 -4.42 13.05
C ILE A 114 -5.86 -5.89 12.81
N ASN A 115 -4.89 -6.81 12.85
CA ASN A 115 -5.07 -8.20 12.41
C ASN A 115 -5.52 -8.27 10.93
N GLY A 116 -4.96 -7.34 10.12
CA GLY A 116 -5.32 -7.19 8.71
C GLY A 116 -4.61 -8.19 7.81
N ASP A 117 -5.26 -8.50 6.70
CA ASP A 117 -4.79 -9.39 5.63
C ASP A 117 -4.82 -8.71 4.26
N CYS A 118 -4.69 -9.48 3.19
CA CYS A 118 -4.74 -8.98 1.81
C CYS A 118 -6.12 -8.46 1.40
N PHE A 119 -7.18 -8.81 2.13
CA PHE A 119 -8.56 -8.40 1.89
C PHE A 119 -8.97 -7.19 2.75
N THR A 120 -8.15 -6.81 3.69
CA THR A 120 -8.40 -5.64 4.53
C THR A 120 -8.18 -4.36 3.71
N PRO A 121 -9.19 -3.49 3.57
CA PRO A 121 -9.10 -2.27 2.76
C PRO A 121 -8.36 -1.16 3.51
N ILE A 122 -7.06 -1.37 3.73
CA ILE A 122 -6.17 -0.47 4.46
C ILE A 122 -5.11 0.13 3.55
N ALA A 123 -4.84 1.40 3.76
CA ALA A 123 -3.73 2.14 3.15
C ALA A 123 -2.81 2.68 4.25
N ALA A 124 -1.50 2.66 4.00
CA ALA A 124 -0.54 3.31 4.89
C ALA A 124 0.71 3.73 4.14
N LEU A 125 1.29 4.83 4.60
CA LEU A 125 2.55 5.36 4.09
C LEU A 125 3.34 5.96 5.24
N ALA A 126 4.50 5.40 5.52
CA ALA A 126 5.46 5.94 6.47
C ALA A 126 6.61 6.62 5.73
N ILE A 127 6.90 7.86 6.07
CA ILE A 127 7.96 8.68 5.47
C ILE A 127 8.89 9.16 6.58
N ILE A 128 10.20 8.99 6.36
CA ILE A 128 11.23 9.55 7.24
C ILE A 128 11.69 10.90 6.66
N LYS A 129 11.71 11.92 7.50
CA LYS A 129 12.22 13.23 7.17
C LYS A 129 12.80 13.88 8.44
N ASN A 130 14.02 14.43 8.33
CA ASN A 130 14.69 15.16 9.41
C ASN A 130 14.73 14.39 10.73
N GLY A 131 15.10 13.11 10.72
CA GLY A 131 15.21 12.27 11.93
C GLY A 131 13.88 11.87 12.57
N SER A 132 12.77 12.23 11.96
CA SER A 132 11.41 11.87 12.40
C SER A 132 10.72 10.97 11.38
N ILE A 133 9.79 10.15 11.86
CA ILE A 133 8.91 9.33 11.01
C ILE A 133 7.48 9.86 11.09
N MET A 134 6.87 10.07 9.92
CA MET A 134 5.46 10.37 9.77
C MET A 134 4.75 9.17 9.15
N LEU A 135 3.75 8.63 9.85
CA LEU A 135 2.86 7.58 9.35
C LEU A 135 1.50 8.19 9.05
N LYS A 136 1.03 8.05 7.81
CA LYS A 136 -0.36 8.33 7.41
C LYS A 136 -1.05 7.03 7.08
N ALA A 137 -2.29 6.85 7.54
CA ALA A 137 -3.05 5.66 7.23
C ALA A 137 -4.55 5.95 7.12
N ARG A 138 -5.22 5.12 6.31
CA ARG A 138 -6.68 5.10 6.14
C ARG A 138 -7.17 3.67 6.19
N LEU A 139 -8.16 3.41 7.01
CA LEU A 139 -8.87 2.14 7.09
C LEU A 139 -10.31 2.35 6.62
N PHE A 140 -10.77 1.54 5.68
CA PHE A 140 -12.16 1.55 5.22
C PHE A 140 -12.96 0.42 5.90
N SER A 141 -14.27 0.61 6.00
CA SER A 141 -15.21 -0.47 6.30
C SER A 141 -15.21 -1.52 5.19
N ARG A 142 -15.69 -2.73 5.49
CA ARG A 142 -15.74 -3.83 4.51
C ARG A 142 -16.63 -3.55 3.31
N ASP A 143 -17.67 -2.75 3.50
CA ASP A 143 -18.60 -2.31 2.46
C ASP A 143 -18.15 -1.06 1.71
N TYR A 144 -16.98 -0.49 2.07
CA TYR A 144 -16.36 0.71 1.51
C TYR A 144 -17.14 2.03 1.72
N ARG A 145 -18.18 2.03 2.56
CA ARG A 145 -19.03 3.22 2.77
C ARG A 145 -18.46 4.18 3.79
N LYS A 146 -17.70 3.65 4.76
CA LYS A 146 -17.10 4.42 5.85
C LYS A 146 -15.59 4.28 5.85
N PHE A 147 -14.90 5.25 6.38
CA PHE A 147 -13.44 5.18 6.57
C PHE A 147 -13.00 5.99 7.78
N ALA A 148 -11.85 5.65 8.30
CA ALA A 148 -11.16 6.40 9.34
C ALA A 148 -9.76 6.76 8.87
N ASP A 149 -9.33 7.98 9.18
CA ASP A 149 -7.98 8.48 8.93
C ASP A 149 -7.23 8.69 10.23
N ASP A 150 -5.92 8.40 10.19
CA ASP A 150 -5.00 8.79 11.25
C ASP A 150 -3.63 9.17 10.68
N SER A 151 -3.00 10.14 11.33
CA SER A 151 -1.64 10.58 10.98
C SER A 151 -0.85 10.79 12.26
N ARG A 152 0.37 10.23 12.30
CA ARG A 152 1.23 10.28 13.48
C ARG A 152 2.65 10.66 13.12
N LEU A 153 3.21 11.56 13.89
CA LEU A 153 4.60 11.99 13.81
C LEU A 153 5.33 11.61 15.10
N GLY A 154 6.57 11.19 14.98
CA GLY A 154 7.40 10.89 16.14
C GLY A 154 8.83 10.53 15.76
N PRO A 155 9.68 10.26 16.75
CA PRO A 155 11.07 9.87 16.50
C PRO A 155 11.15 8.50 15.84
N ILE A 156 12.18 8.29 15.01
CA ILE A 156 12.42 7.05 14.26
C ILE A 156 12.38 5.79 15.17
N LYS A 157 12.94 5.91 16.37
CA LYS A 157 12.95 4.81 17.37
C LYS A 157 11.56 4.34 17.79
N SER A 158 10.53 5.17 17.64
CA SER A 158 9.15 4.83 18.00
C SER A 158 8.31 4.27 16.83
N ALA A 159 8.92 3.98 15.68
CA ALA A 159 8.22 3.56 14.46
C ALA A 159 7.17 2.44 14.69
N LYS A 160 7.55 1.37 15.40
CA LYS A 160 6.63 0.26 15.72
C LYS A 160 5.49 0.68 16.64
N SER A 161 5.77 1.52 17.65
CA SER A 161 4.77 2.03 18.58
C SER A 161 3.79 2.97 17.87
N LEU A 162 4.28 3.81 16.96
CA LEU A 162 3.44 4.68 16.13
C LEU A 162 2.45 3.86 15.28
N GLY A 163 2.92 2.79 14.65
CA GLY A 163 2.06 1.88 13.90
C GLY A 163 0.94 1.28 14.74
N LYS A 164 1.26 0.80 15.95
CA LYS A 164 0.26 0.23 16.87
C LYS A 164 -0.77 1.29 17.32
N LYS A 165 -0.31 2.47 17.76
CA LYS A 165 -1.19 3.58 18.19
C LYS A 165 -2.06 4.09 17.04
N CYS A 166 -1.54 4.15 15.82
CA CYS A 166 -2.31 4.49 14.63
C CYS A 166 -3.43 3.47 14.38
N ALA A 167 -3.13 2.18 14.48
CA ALA A 167 -4.11 1.11 14.34
C ALA A 167 -5.26 1.21 15.37
N GLU A 168 -4.92 1.42 16.63
CA GLU A 168 -5.90 1.58 17.72
C GLU A 168 -6.83 2.79 17.47
N SER A 169 -6.27 3.90 17.03
CA SER A 169 -7.04 5.09 16.65
C SER A 169 -7.99 4.83 15.49
N LEU A 170 -7.50 4.18 14.43
CA LEU A 170 -8.31 3.86 13.25
C LEU A 170 -9.48 2.93 13.59
N LEU A 171 -9.22 1.87 14.36
CA LEU A 171 -10.27 0.93 14.80
C LEU A 171 -11.30 1.65 15.66
N LYS A 172 -10.88 2.45 16.66
CA LYS A 172 -11.80 3.21 17.49
C LYS A 172 -12.68 4.15 16.66
N LYS A 173 -12.09 4.93 15.75
CA LYS A 173 -12.82 5.87 14.90
C LYS A 173 -13.80 5.14 13.97
N LEU A 174 -13.42 4.01 13.40
CA LEU A 174 -14.28 3.27 12.48
C LEU A 174 -15.48 2.68 13.21
N ASN A 175 -15.28 2.11 14.41
CA ASN A 175 -16.37 1.57 15.25
C ASN A 175 -17.33 2.67 15.76
N THR A 176 -16.85 3.91 15.95
CA THR A 176 -17.71 5.04 16.35
C THR A 176 -18.61 5.50 15.19
N LEU A 177 -18.29 5.11 13.95
CA LEU A 177 -19.09 5.44 12.77
C LEU A 177 -20.16 4.37 12.47
N GLU A 178 -20.08 3.21 13.14
CA GLU A 178 -21.11 2.15 13.06
C GLU A 178 -22.34 2.51 13.91
#